data_56f11cae3a81731aaf2c8257ee4e2466
#
_entry.id   56f11cae3a81731aaf2c8257ee4e2466
#
_cell.length_a   1.000
_cell.length_b   1.000
_cell.length_c   1.000
_cell.angle_alpha   90.00
_cell.angle_beta   90.00
_cell.angle_gamma   90.00
#
_symmetry.space_group_name_H-M   'P 1'
#
loop_
_entity.id
_entity.type
_entity.pdbx_description
1 polymer ?
#
loop_
_entity_poly.entity_id
_entity_poly.type
_entity_poly.pdbx_seq_one_letter_code
_entity_poly.pdbx_strand_id
1 'polypeptide(L)'
;MFVKNVCKKVVYWSISFALLLTSATSITTYGKTGEFTANAMAPLYVTNWNQFKSDLNLAKQMGIQGISVDVWWGNVEGEKDNQFDFSYYDQVFAAIKAADLEIIPIMSFHQCGGNVGDDYNVYLPNWIWTKYEGQSIRGEKLSSENLKYKSSQGNYSSEYIALWADEVVKNEYIDFMNAFEDHYGEMYREDIEEINISGGPSGELRYPSYNSHDKDTGYPSKGAMQCYSDLAQVDFRTAMLEKYKSLEGINRAWNCNLTNINEVTPPMDGDYFFYNNGSHSYYESQYGKDLLAWYNGALVTHGKNMLTYAETAFDEELDHIKLGIKIPGVHWQMASDTTPRAAEVCAGIINSDFSESNGYGYNPILKMISSFNGRVVLHFTCLEMNDYAGNNTSTPKTLVAYVGDSAAKLGVEIKGENALSGGNDAAYFWNNIEEAVSKHHYNGVTILRLRDVVEGQSYNYYKRLIETYRPSEETDTVNVNFKVKNAQTYWGQNVYIVGSIKALGEWNVDKAVILTPTKYSEWEVSIGDIPAYITFEFKFIKKDASGTVIWESGNNHVYTTGGDGGTFISIWQ
;
A
#
# COMPACT_ATOMS: atom_id res chain seq x y z
N MET A 1 41.92 63.08 -54.55
CA MET A 1 41.67 62.25 -55.72
C MET A 1 42.21 60.87 -55.40
N PHE A 2 41.30 59.87 -55.24
CA PHE A 2 41.53 58.45 -54.98
C PHE A 2 42.33 58.05 -53.73
N VAL A 3 41.58 57.75 -52.65
CA VAL A 3 41.99 57.03 -51.43
C VAL A 3 41.71 55.54 -51.66
N LYS A 4 42.75 54.69 -51.58
CA LYS A 4 42.59 53.23 -51.57
C LYS A 4 42.45 52.75 -50.14
N ASN A 5 41.33 52.16 -49.85
CA ASN A 5 41.09 51.44 -48.59
C ASN A 5 41.74 50.03 -48.62
N VAL A 6 42.61 49.76 -47.64
CA VAL A 6 43.17 48.45 -47.35
C VAL A 6 42.33 47.79 -46.27
N CYS A 7 41.60 46.71 -46.61
CA CYS A 7 40.94 45.89 -45.66
C CYS A 7 41.95 44.95 -44.99
N LYS A 8 42.15 45.09 -43.68
CA LYS A 8 42.80 44.09 -42.83
C LYS A 8 41.74 43.06 -42.39
N LYS A 9 41.94 41.80 -42.80
CA LYS A 9 41.22 40.65 -42.27
C LYS A 9 41.72 40.33 -40.85
N VAL A 10 40.87 40.50 -39.86
CA VAL A 10 41.09 39.98 -38.51
C VAL A 10 40.41 38.62 -38.44
N VAL A 11 41.20 37.57 -38.22
CA VAL A 11 40.70 36.22 -37.99
C VAL A 11 40.40 36.10 -36.50
N TYR A 12 39.12 36.02 -36.15
CA TYR A 12 38.69 35.65 -34.79
C TYR A 12 38.65 34.13 -34.65
N TRP A 13 39.48 33.60 -33.77
CA TRP A 13 39.39 32.24 -33.28
C TRP A 13 38.31 32.23 -32.21
N SER A 14 37.14 31.65 -32.52
CA SER A 14 36.08 31.37 -31.55
C SER A 14 36.42 30.08 -30.85
N ILE A 15 36.87 30.16 -29.61
CA ILE A 15 36.97 29.00 -28.71
C ILE A 15 35.54 28.80 -28.17
N SER A 16 34.83 27.82 -28.74
CA SER A 16 33.56 27.36 -28.19
C SER A 16 33.86 26.50 -26.95
N PHE A 17 33.67 27.08 -25.77
CA PHE A 17 33.55 26.35 -24.53
C PHE A 17 32.15 25.68 -24.51
N ALA A 18 32.08 24.40 -24.83
CA ALA A 18 30.92 23.59 -24.58
C ALA A 18 30.84 23.37 -23.06
N LEU A 19 29.99 24.14 -22.38
CA LEU A 19 29.51 23.78 -21.02
C LEU A 19 28.64 22.52 -21.18
N LEU A 20 29.21 21.37 -20.84
CA LEU A 20 28.44 20.19 -20.50
C LEU A 20 27.74 20.50 -19.16
N LEU A 21 26.52 20.98 -19.25
CA LEU A 21 25.57 20.90 -18.14
C LEU A 21 25.23 19.41 -17.97
N THR A 22 25.99 18.72 -17.11
CA THR A 22 25.49 17.48 -16.52
C THR A 22 24.34 17.90 -15.61
N SER A 23 23.12 17.75 -16.10
CA SER A 23 21.96 17.68 -15.23
C SER A 23 22.18 16.45 -14.35
N ALA A 24 22.65 16.68 -13.13
CA ALA A 24 22.51 15.72 -12.07
C ALA A 24 20.99 15.60 -11.84
N THR A 25 20.36 14.64 -12.50
CA THR A 25 19.08 14.14 -12.03
C THR A 25 19.37 13.62 -10.63
N SER A 26 18.92 14.35 -9.62
CA SER A 26 18.81 13.82 -8.28
C SER A 26 17.97 12.55 -8.39
N ILE A 27 18.61 11.39 -8.25
CA ILE A 27 17.90 10.13 -8.07
C ILE A 27 17.28 10.26 -6.68
N THR A 28 16.00 10.61 -6.65
CA THR A 28 15.21 10.55 -5.42
C THR A 28 15.18 9.08 -5.03
N THR A 29 15.85 8.73 -3.94
CA THR A 29 15.80 7.37 -3.41
C THR A 29 14.48 7.24 -2.67
N TYR A 30 13.51 6.62 -3.31
CA TYR A 30 12.23 6.28 -2.70
C TYR A 30 12.46 5.16 -1.67
N GLY A 31 12.18 5.45 -0.39
CA GLY A 31 12.12 4.50 0.71
C GLY A 31 13.28 3.49 0.86
N LYS A 32 13.34 2.80 1.95
CA LYS A 32 14.26 1.67 2.14
C LYS A 32 13.82 0.48 1.28
N THR A 33 14.50 0.23 0.16
CA THR A 33 14.29 -0.99 -0.65
C THR A 33 14.89 -2.18 0.09
N GLY A 34 14.06 -3.17 0.42
CA GLY A 34 14.52 -4.50 0.84
C GLY A 34 14.23 -4.92 2.27
N GLU A 35 13.68 -4.08 3.13
CA GLU A 35 13.25 -4.48 4.47
C GLU A 35 11.79 -4.98 4.42
N PHE A 36 11.52 -6.13 5.07
CA PHE A 36 10.17 -6.68 5.18
C PHE A 36 9.29 -5.74 6.02
N THR A 37 8.14 -5.33 5.49
CA THR A 37 7.17 -4.50 6.21
C THR A 37 5.97 -5.32 6.71
N ALA A 38 5.50 -5.04 7.90
CA ALA A 38 4.39 -5.74 8.53
C ALA A 38 3.37 -4.73 9.04
N ASN A 39 2.22 -4.67 8.38
CA ASN A 39 1.21 -3.66 8.61
C ASN A 39 -0.16 -4.28 8.92
N ALA A 40 -1.05 -3.52 9.53
CA ALA A 40 -2.43 -3.91 9.74
C ALA A 40 -3.39 -2.83 9.23
N MET A 41 -4.58 -3.24 8.78
CA MET A 41 -5.63 -2.31 8.41
C MET A 41 -6.42 -1.85 9.62
N ALA A 42 -6.63 -0.56 9.76
CA ALA A 42 -7.56 0.03 10.73
C ALA A 42 -8.99 -0.49 10.54
N PRO A 43 -9.88 -0.33 11.55
CA PRO A 43 -11.32 -0.44 11.31
C PRO A 43 -11.77 0.48 10.19
N LEU A 44 -12.80 0.10 9.43
CA LEU A 44 -13.38 0.94 8.36
C LEU A 44 -13.82 2.32 8.88
N TYR A 45 -14.22 2.37 10.14
CA TYR A 45 -14.50 3.60 10.89
C TYR A 45 -14.36 3.36 12.40
N VAL A 46 -13.59 4.18 13.09
CA VAL A 46 -13.34 4.04 14.53
C VAL A 46 -14.51 4.60 15.33
N THR A 47 -15.26 3.74 15.99
CA THR A 47 -16.35 4.13 16.91
C THR A 47 -15.98 3.95 18.38
N ASN A 48 -15.08 3.00 18.70
CA ASN A 48 -14.58 2.74 20.04
C ASN A 48 -13.11 3.13 20.17
N TRP A 49 -12.87 4.38 20.51
CA TRP A 49 -11.53 4.96 20.63
C TRP A 49 -10.64 4.30 21.69
N ASN A 50 -11.22 3.86 22.81
CA ASN A 50 -10.44 3.18 23.85
C ASN A 50 -9.94 1.81 23.35
N GLN A 51 -10.79 1.08 22.67
CA GLN A 51 -10.41 -0.19 22.06
C GLN A 51 -9.37 0.01 20.98
N PHE A 52 -9.58 0.97 20.07
CA PHE A 52 -8.63 1.27 19.00
C PHE A 52 -7.23 1.58 19.55
N LYS A 53 -7.12 2.47 20.54
CA LYS A 53 -5.84 2.78 21.20
C LYS A 53 -5.19 1.57 21.88
N SER A 54 -6.02 0.70 22.49
CA SER A 54 -5.51 -0.55 23.07
C SER A 54 -4.94 -1.49 21.99
N ASP A 55 -5.63 -1.62 20.86
CA ASP A 55 -5.22 -2.48 19.75
C ASP A 55 -3.95 -1.95 19.08
N LEU A 56 -3.81 -0.64 18.91
CA LEU A 56 -2.57 0.00 18.44
C LEU A 56 -1.37 -0.33 19.33
N ASN A 57 -1.53 -0.25 20.64
CA ASN A 57 -0.46 -0.63 21.58
C ASN A 57 -0.08 -2.11 21.49
N LEU A 58 -1.06 -3.00 21.29
CA LEU A 58 -0.79 -4.42 21.08
C LEU A 58 -0.08 -4.66 19.73
N ALA A 59 -0.48 -3.95 18.68
CA ALA A 59 0.18 -3.99 17.38
C ALA A 59 1.65 -3.59 17.46
N LYS A 60 1.95 -2.49 18.17
CA LYS A 60 3.34 -2.06 18.42
C LYS A 60 4.15 -3.11 19.17
N GLN A 61 3.59 -3.71 20.23
CA GLN A 61 4.23 -4.77 20.99
C GLN A 61 4.48 -6.05 20.18
N MET A 62 3.65 -6.29 19.17
CA MET A 62 3.80 -7.40 18.22
C MET A 62 4.94 -7.14 17.24
N GLY A 63 5.28 -5.89 16.99
CA GLY A 63 6.27 -5.45 16.01
C GLY A 63 5.67 -4.99 14.68
N ILE A 64 4.36 -4.76 14.60
CA ILE A 64 3.72 -4.08 13.47
C ILE A 64 4.35 -2.68 13.34
N GLN A 65 4.62 -2.27 12.08
CA GLN A 65 5.22 -0.98 11.77
C GLN A 65 4.16 0.08 11.53
N GLY A 66 3.20 -0.21 10.63
CA GLY A 66 2.26 0.77 10.14
C GLY A 66 0.80 0.32 10.19
N ILE A 67 -0.07 1.30 10.18
CA ILE A 67 -1.52 1.11 10.14
C ILE A 67 -2.07 1.75 8.87
N SER A 68 -2.67 0.93 8.00
CA SER A 68 -3.38 1.39 6.81
C SER A 68 -4.75 1.95 7.18
N VAL A 69 -5.06 3.16 6.71
CA VAL A 69 -6.28 3.89 7.04
C VAL A 69 -6.97 4.37 5.78
N ASP A 70 -8.21 3.93 5.57
CA ASP A 70 -9.04 4.47 4.49
C ASP A 70 -9.41 5.93 4.78
N VAL A 71 -8.93 6.85 3.95
CA VAL A 71 -9.33 8.26 3.97
C VAL A 71 -10.48 8.43 2.98
N TRP A 72 -11.69 8.21 3.47
CA TRP A 72 -12.90 8.17 2.66
C TRP A 72 -13.25 9.54 2.07
N TRP A 73 -13.25 9.64 0.74
CA TRP A 73 -13.63 10.86 0.03
C TRP A 73 -15.01 11.37 0.46
N GLY A 74 -15.97 10.47 0.59
CA GLY A 74 -17.32 10.81 1.04
C GLY A 74 -17.42 11.31 2.48
N ASN A 75 -16.45 11.02 3.35
CA ASN A 75 -16.40 11.57 4.71
C ASN A 75 -15.73 12.95 4.74
N VAL A 76 -14.69 13.13 3.96
CA VAL A 76 -13.88 14.36 3.98
C VAL A 76 -14.53 15.47 3.17
N GLU A 77 -15.05 15.15 1.99
CA GLU A 77 -15.61 16.12 1.05
C GLU A 77 -17.09 15.85 0.67
N GLY A 78 -17.78 15.07 1.51
CA GLY A 78 -19.14 14.61 1.24
C GLY A 78 -20.19 15.71 1.13
N GLU A 79 -20.05 16.78 1.90
CA GLU A 79 -21.04 17.83 2.01
C GLU A 79 -21.04 18.75 0.79
N LYS A 80 -19.86 19.16 0.31
CA LYS A 80 -19.75 20.09 -0.79
C LYS A 80 -18.33 20.08 -1.40
N ASP A 81 -18.29 20.25 -2.70
CA ASP A 81 -17.11 20.45 -3.52
C ASP A 81 -16.15 21.51 -2.95
N ASN A 82 -14.86 21.16 -2.83
CA ASN A 82 -13.79 21.97 -2.24
C ASN A 82 -14.01 22.39 -0.77
N GLN A 83 -14.73 21.56 0.00
CA GLN A 83 -14.89 21.73 1.45
C GLN A 83 -14.45 20.44 2.16
N PHE A 84 -13.21 20.46 2.64
CA PHE A 84 -12.56 19.29 3.23
C PHE A 84 -12.63 19.34 4.77
N ASP A 85 -13.15 18.28 5.39
CA ASP A 85 -13.17 18.10 6.85
C ASP A 85 -12.36 16.86 7.24
N PHE A 86 -11.14 17.08 7.71
CA PHE A 86 -10.23 16.05 8.19
C PHE A 86 -10.35 15.78 9.70
N SER A 87 -11.26 16.42 10.41
CA SER A 87 -11.35 16.37 11.88
C SER A 87 -11.43 14.96 12.49
N TYR A 88 -12.03 14.00 11.79
CA TYR A 88 -12.05 12.60 12.18
C TYR A 88 -10.65 11.97 12.03
N TYR A 89 -9.99 12.22 10.92
CA TYR A 89 -8.66 11.66 10.62
C TYR A 89 -7.55 12.27 11.47
N ASP A 90 -7.70 13.53 11.91
CA ASP A 90 -6.81 14.14 12.91
C ASP A 90 -6.72 13.29 14.18
N GLN A 91 -7.86 12.75 14.62
CA GLN A 91 -7.93 11.89 15.80
C GLN A 91 -7.32 10.50 15.53
N VAL A 92 -7.57 9.94 14.35
CA VAL A 92 -7.04 8.62 13.96
C VAL A 92 -5.51 8.68 13.85
N PHE A 93 -4.97 9.64 13.12
CA PHE A 93 -3.53 9.77 12.90
C PHE A 93 -2.78 10.14 14.18
N ALA A 94 -3.36 11.02 15.00
CA ALA A 94 -2.80 11.31 16.32
C ALA A 94 -2.76 10.07 17.23
N ALA A 95 -3.75 9.18 17.15
CA ALA A 95 -3.75 7.95 17.94
C ALA A 95 -2.68 6.94 17.44
N ILE A 96 -2.49 6.82 16.12
CA ILE A 96 -1.46 5.95 15.52
C ILE A 96 -0.07 6.46 15.89
N LYS A 97 0.20 7.75 15.70
CA LYS A 97 1.46 8.39 16.07
C LYS A 97 1.76 8.27 17.57
N ALA A 98 0.74 8.43 18.43
CA ALA A 98 0.90 8.28 19.87
C ALA A 98 1.26 6.84 20.31
N ALA A 99 0.97 5.85 19.46
CA ALA A 99 1.37 4.46 19.63
C ALA A 99 2.75 4.15 19.02
N ASP A 100 3.45 5.15 18.48
CA ASP A 100 4.74 5.01 17.80
C ASP A 100 4.65 4.05 16.59
N LEU A 101 3.57 4.19 15.79
CA LEU A 101 3.30 3.45 14.56
C LEU A 101 3.27 4.40 13.37
N GLU A 102 3.69 3.90 12.22
CA GLU A 102 3.64 4.62 10.95
C GLU A 102 2.21 4.67 10.40
N ILE A 103 1.90 5.67 9.60
CA ILE A 103 0.60 5.90 8.99
C ILE A 103 0.69 5.51 7.52
N ILE A 104 -0.29 4.75 7.03
CA ILE A 104 -0.40 4.37 5.62
C ILE A 104 -1.80 4.80 5.14
N PRO A 105 -1.98 6.07 4.73
CA PRO A 105 -3.26 6.53 4.23
C PRO A 105 -3.59 5.89 2.89
N ILE A 106 -4.87 5.55 2.71
CA ILE A 106 -5.44 5.12 1.44
C ILE A 106 -6.34 6.24 0.94
N MET A 107 -6.04 6.85 -0.20
CA MET A 107 -6.91 7.82 -0.84
C MET A 107 -8.13 7.09 -1.40
N SER A 108 -9.19 6.98 -0.59
CA SER A 108 -10.32 6.08 -0.84
C SER A 108 -11.41 6.78 -1.66
N PHE A 109 -11.23 6.76 -3.00
CA PHE A 109 -12.17 7.28 -4.00
C PHE A 109 -13.32 6.31 -4.32
N HIS A 110 -13.51 5.28 -3.53
CA HIS A 110 -14.53 4.26 -3.69
C HIS A 110 -15.55 4.29 -2.55
N GLN A 111 -16.73 3.70 -2.81
CA GLN A 111 -17.75 3.47 -1.80
C GLN A 111 -17.30 2.38 -0.81
N CYS A 112 -17.56 2.58 0.48
CA CYS A 112 -17.55 1.52 1.48
C CYS A 112 -18.98 1.06 1.75
N GLY A 113 -19.15 -0.24 2.01
CA GLY A 113 -20.43 -0.87 2.29
C GLY A 113 -20.96 -1.67 1.11
N GLY A 114 -21.49 -2.86 1.42
CA GLY A 114 -22.03 -3.80 0.44
C GLY A 114 -21.10 -4.98 0.13
N ASN A 115 -19.86 -4.98 0.60
CA ASN A 115 -18.95 -6.13 0.52
C ASN A 115 -19.03 -7.01 1.77
N VAL A 116 -18.53 -8.23 1.66
CA VAL A 116 -18.47 -9.17 2.79
C VAL A 116 -17.55 -8.62 3.88
N GLY A 117 -18.08 -8.45 5.08
CA GLY A 117 -17.33 -7.97 6.24
C GLY A 117 -17.36 -6.45 6.44
N ASP A 118 -18.01 -5.68 5.55
CA ASP A 118 -18.19 -4.25 5.76
C ASP A 118 -19.16 -3.98 6.91
N ASP A 119 -18.69 -3.26 7.92
CA ASP A 119 -19.47 -2.81 9.10
C ASP A 119 -19.70 -1.28 9.09
N TYR A 120 -19.30 -0.62 8.02
CA TYR A 120 -19.46 0.81 7.78
C TYR A 120 -19.97 1.08 6.37
N ASN A 121 -20.68 2.20 6.17
CA ASN A 121 -21.18 2.62 4.88
C ASN A 121 -20.84 4.10 4.64
N VAL A 122 -20.16 4.38 3.55
CA VAL A 122 -19.94 5.72 3.03
C VAL A 122 -20.00 5.70 1.51
N TYR A 123 -20.74 6.64 0.93
CA TYR A 123 -20.87 6.80 -0.52
C TYR A 123 -19.87 7.85 -1.03
N LEU A 124 -19.62 7.86 -2.33
CA LEU A 124 -18.94 8.98 -2.95
C LEU A 124 -19.73 10.28 -2.72
N PRO A 125 -19.06 11.44 -2.71
CA PRO A 125 -19.74 12.73 -2.57
C PRO A 125 -20.89 12.88 -3.57
N ASN A 126 -22.09 13.22 -3.09
CA ASN A 126 -23.27 13.30 -3.98
C ASN A 126 -23.15 14.36 -5.07
N TRP A 127 -22.40 15.43 -4.82
CA TRP A 127 -22.21 16.53 -5.75
C TRP A 127 -21.45 16.10 -7.02
N ILE A 128 -20.59 15.06 -6.95
CA ILE A 128 -19.80 14.62 -8.10
C ILE A 128 -20.68 14.15 -9.28
N TRP A 129 -21.80 13.51 -8.97
CA TRP A 129 -22.68 12.93 -9.98
C TRP A 129 -23.37 13.96 -10.88
N THR A 130 -23.49 15.20 -10.41
CA THR A 130 -24.18 16.31 -11.12
C THR A 130 -23.25 17.45 -11.52
N LYS A 131 -22.03 17.54 -10.96
CA LYS A 131 -21.08 18.62 -11.21
C LYS A 131 -20.81 18.85 -12.70
N TYR A 132 -20.75 17.79 -13.48
CA TYR A 132 -20.37 17.84 -14.88
C TYR A 132 -21.55 17.70 -15.85
N GLU A 133 -22.78 17.76 -15.37
CA GLU A 133 -23.97 17.66 -16.23
C GLU A 133 -23.94 18.71 -17.36
N GLY A 134 -24.20 18.21 -18.58
CA GLY A 134 -24.24 19.05 -19.78
C GLY A 134 -22.89 19.30 -20.46
N GLN A 135 -21.76 18.98 -19.83
CA GLN A 135 -20.48 18.89 -20.52
C GLN A 135 -20.46 17.70 -21.48
N SER A 136 -19.48 17.62 -22.36
CA SER A 136 -19.38 16.52 -23.31
C SER A 136 -17.98 15.93 -23.35
N ILE A 137 -17.91 14.60 -23.42
CA ILE A 137 -16.68 13.85 -23.74
C ILE A 137 -16.91 13.11 -25.06
N ARG A 138 -16.01 13.27 -26.03
CA ARG A 138 -16.07 12.62 -27.34
C ARG A 138 -17.43 12.75 -28.05
N GLY A 139 -18.12 13.86 -27.81
CA GLY A 139 -19.45 14.13 -28.36
C GLY A 139 -20.63 13.61 -27.55
N GLU A 140 -20.39 12.78 -26.54
CA GLU A 140 -21.43 12.34 -25.61
C GLU A 140 -21.63 13.37 -24.50
N LYS A 141 -22.90 13.67 -24.22
CA LYS A 141 -23.30 14.62 -23.20
C LYS A 141 -23.32 13.94 -21.84
N LEU A 142 -22.60 14.51 -20.87
CA LEU A 142 -22.53 13.95 -19.53
C LEU A 142 -23.84 14.13 -18.77
N SER A 143 -24.21 13.07 -18.09
CA SER A 143 -25.27 12.98 -17.08
C SER A 143 -24.73 12.23 -15.86
N SER A 144 -25.48 12.23 -14.77
CA SER A 144 -25.13 11.42 -13.59
C SER A 144 -25.00 9.92 -13.89
N GLU A 145 -25.69 9.40 -14.91
CA GLU A 145 -25.58 8.00 -15.32
C GLU A 145 -24.29 7.73 -16.10
N ASN A 146 -23.84 8.68 -16.93
CA ASN A 146 -22.62 8.52 -17.73
C ASN A 146 -21.34 8.51 -16.88
N LEU A 147 -21.38 9.06 -15.66
CA LEU A 147 -20.29 8.96 -14.70
C LEU A 147 -20.23 7.61 -13.97
N LYS A 148 -21.22 6.74 -14.16
CA LYS A 148 -21.31 5.42 -13.53
C LYS A 148 -20.94 4.31 -14.50
N TYR A 149 -20.43 3.21 -13.97
CA TYR A 149 -20.35 1.98 -14.74
C TYR A 149 -21.75 1.45 -15.01
N LYS A 150 -21.93 0.85 -16.19
CA LYS A 150 -23.15 0.12 -16.55
C LYS A 150 -22.80 -1.30 -16.91
N SER A 151 -23.44 -2.25 -16.25
CA SER A 151 -23.20 -3.67 -16.46
C SER A 151 -23.87 -4.22 -17.73
N SER A 152 -23.47 -5.44 -18.13
CA SER A 152 -24.17 -6.21 -19.18
C SER A 152 -25.62 -6.54 -18.82
N GLN A 153 -26.01 -6.43 -17.56
CA GLN A 153 -27.41 -6.60 -17.09
C GLN A 153 -28.21 -5.30 -17.14
N GLY A 154 -27.56 -4.17 -17.49
CA GLY A 154 -28.19 -2.86 -17.58
C GLY A 154 -28.23 -2.05 -16.27
N ASN A 155 -27.67 -2.57 -15.17
CA ASN A 155 -27.61 -1.89 -13.90
C ASN A 155 -26.42 -0.92 -13.83
N TYR A 156 -26.59 0.19 -13.10
CA TYR A 156 -25.54 1.16 -12.85
C TYR A 156 -24.86 0.93 -11.50
N SER A 157 -23.54 1.05 -11.47
CA SER A 157 -22.74 1.03 -10.25
C SER A 157 -22.25 2.43 -9.89
N SER A 158 -22.47 2.82 -8.64
CA SER A 158 -21.92 4.03 -8.03
C SER A 158 -20.76 3.75 -7.06
N GLU A 159 -20.21 2.55 -7.09
CA GLU A 159 -19.11 2.16 -6.19
C GLU A 159 -17.82 2.94 -6.46
N TYR A 160 -17.65 3.39 -7.70
CA TYR A 160 -16.53 4.19 -8.17
C TYR A 160 -16.95 4.97 -9.41
N ILE A 161 -16.28 6.08 -9.73
CA ILE A 161 -16.55 6.82 -10.99
C ILE A 161 -16.03 5.98 -12.17
N ALA A 162 -16.84 5.88 -13.22
CA ALA A 162 -16.45 5.12 -14.40
C ALA A 162 -15.20 5.71 -15.05
N LEU A 163 -14.17 4.90 -15.25
CA LEU A 163 -12.86 5.32 -15.76
C LEU A 163 -12.89 6.06 -17.10
N TRP A 164 -13.94 5.90 -17.89
CA TRP A 164 -14.11 6.66 -19.14
C TRP A 164 -14.41 8.15 -18.91
N ALA A 165 -14.65 8.55 -17.66
CA ALA A 165 -14.83 9.94 -17.23
C ALA A 165 -13.55 10.58 -16.67
N ASP A 166 -12.44 9.88 -16.56
CA ASP A 166 -11.17 10.35 -15.96
C ASP A 166 -10.75 11.74 -16.46
N GLU A 167 -10.87 11.97 -17.76
CA GLU A 167 -10.52 13.24 -18.41
C GLU A 167 -11.22 14.45 -17.78
N VAL A 168 -12.45 14.27 -17.32
CA VAL A 168 -13.30 15.32 -16.75
C VAL A 168 -13.12 15.42 -15.24
N VAL A 169 -13.06 14.29 -14.55
CA VAL A 169 -13.05 14.24 -13.08
C VAL A 169 -11.65 14.30 -12.46
N LYS A 170 -10.59 14.28 -13.26
CA LYS A 170 -9.20 14.24 -12.79
C LYS A 170 -8.85 15.31 -11.74
N ASN A 171 -9.40 16.52 -11.90
CA ASN A 171 -9.08 17.61 -10.99
C ASN A 171 -9.64 17.34 -9.59
N GLU A 172 -10.78 16.64 -9.48
CA GLU A 172 -11.37 16.31 -8.18
C GLU A 172 -10.48 15.32 -7.39
N TYR A 173 -9.87 14.36 -8.10
CA TYR A 173 -8.90 13.47 -7.48
C TYR A 173 -7.64 14.22 -7.03
N ILE A 174 -7.12 15.12 -7.87
CA ILE A 174 -5.94 15.93 -7.56
C ILE A 174 -6.25 16.88 -6.40
N ASP A 175 -7.37 17.60 -6.43
CA ASP A 175 -7.76 18.57 -5.40
C ASP A 175 -7.94 17.90 -4.03
N PHE A 176 -8.52 16.69 -3.98
CA PHE A 176 -8.62 15.93 -2.74
C PHE A 176 -7.25 15.50 -2.19
N MET A 177 -6.34 15.04 -3.06
CA MET A 177 -4.98 14.64 -2.66
C MET A 177 -4.13 15.84 -2.26
N ASN A 178 -4.23 16.98 -2.97
CA ASN A 178 -3.59 18.24 -2.56
C ASN A 178 -4.07 18.68 -1.19
N ALA A 179 -5.40 18.67 -0.95
CA ALA A 179 -5.96 19.04 0.35
C ALA A 179 -5.45 18.13 1.48
N PHE A 180 -5.21 16.85 1.18
CA PHE A 180 -4.57 15.93 2.13
C PHE A 180 -3.12 16.31 2.41
N GLU A 181 -2.32 16.63 1.38
CA GLU A 181 -0.93 17.08 1.55
C GLU A 181 -0.85 18.40 2.30
N ASP A 182 -1.66 19.39 1.90
CA ASP A 182 -1.75 20.71 2.58
C ASP A 182 -2.05 20.57 4.07
N HIS A 183 -2.89 19.59 4.44
CA HIS A 183 -3.32 19.39 5.83
C HIS A 183 -2.32 18.59 6.66
N TYR A 184 -1.71 17.55 6.07
CA TYR A 184 -0.90 16.56 6.81
C TYR A 184 0.59 16.57 6.46
N GLY A 185 0.98 17.09 5.30
CA GLY A 185 2.34 16.99 4.78
C GLY A 185 3.39 17.44 5.77
N GLU A 186 3.34 18.68 6.25
CA GLU A 186 4.30 19.21 7.24
C GLU A 186 4.24 18.44 8.58
N MET A 187 3.04 18.02 8.99
CA MET A 187 2.80 17.43 10.32
C MET A 187 3.26 15.97 10.41
N TYR A 188 3.12 15.18 9.35
CA TYR A 188 3.30 13.74 9.36
C TYR A 188 4.28 13.20 8.30
N ARG A 189 5.06 14.06 7.63
CA ARG A 189 6.01 13.65 6.57
C ARG A 189 6.96 12.51 6.97
N GLU A 190 7.35 12.46 8.23
CA GLU A 190 8.25 11.44 8.77
C GLU A 190 7.49 10.23 9.36
N ASP A 191 6.18 10.33 9.51
CA ASP A 191 5.32 9.29 10.09
C ASP A 191 4.52 8.54 9.00
N ILE A 192 4.49 9.04 7.74
CA ILE A 192 3.82 8.37 6.62
C ILE A 192 4.80 7.45 5.91
N GLU A 193 4.55 6.13 5.93
CA GLU A 193 5.37 5.12 5.26
C GLU A 193 5.11 5.07 3.75
N GLU A 194 3.84 5.07 3.36
CA GLU A 194 3.37 4.88 1.99
C GLU A 194 1.96 5.47 1.84
N ILE A 195 1.61 5.98 0.66
CA ILE A 195 0.26 6.46 0.36
C ILE A 195 -0.37 5.56 -0.70
N ASN A 196 -1.44 4.86 -0.37
CA ASN A 196 -2.15 3.98 -1.28
C ASN A 196 -3.23 4.74 -2.06
N ILE A 197 -3.33 4.46 -3.36
CA ILE A 197 -4.28 5.10 -4.26
C ILE A 197 -5.35 4.09 -4.68
N SER A 198 -6.59 4.40 -4.35
CA SER A 198 -7.75 3.61 -4.78
C SER A 198 -7.92 3.69 -6.31
N GLY A 199 -7.90 2.53 -6.97
CA GLY A 199 -8.03 2.43 -8.43
C GLY A 199 -9.40 1.89 -8.89
N GLY A 200 -10.35 1.66 -7.97
CA GLY A 200 -11.66 1.11 -8.30
C GLY A 200 -12.42 0.61 -7.07
N PRO A 201 -13.44 -0.22 -7.25
CA PRO A 201 -14.23 -0.79 -6.14
C PRO A 201 -13.35 -1.49 -5.11
N SER A 202 -13.66 -1.30 -3.84
CA SER A 202 -12.88 -1.80 -2.69
C SER A 202 -11.42 -1.31 -2.66
N GLY A 203 -11.13 -0.20 -3.31
CA GLY A 203 -9.78 0.34 -3.46
C GLY A 203 -8.90 -0.38 -4.50
N GLU A 204 -9.40 -1.42 -5.14
CA GLU A 204 -8.68 -2.28 -6.06
C GLU A 204 -8.77 -1.80 -7.51
N LEU A 205 -7.68 -1.88 -8.27
CA LEU A 205 -7.69 -1.57 -9.70
C LEU A 205 -8.46 -2.67 -10.47
N ARG A 206 -9.76 -2.51 -10.58
CA ARG A 206 -10.68 -3.40 -11.28
C ARG A 206 -12.00 -2.72 -11.65
N TYR A 207 -12.74 -3.35 -12.55
CA TYR A 207 -14.15 -3.03 -12.76
C TYR A 207 -15.03 -3.62 -11.65
N PRO A 208 -16.22 -3.05 -11.37
CA PRO A 208 -17.20 -3.61 -10.42
C PRO A 208 -17.92 -4.85 -11.00
N SER A 209 -17.15 -5.85 -11.46
CA SER A 209 -17.68 -7.03 -12.18
C SER A 209 -18.39 -8.01 -11.27
N TYR A 210 -17.91 -8.15 -10.03
CA TYR A 210 -18.60 -8.86 -8.96
C TYR A 210 -19.03 -7.80 -7.92
N ASN A 211 -20.32 -7.72 -7.69
CA ASN A 211 -20.96 -6.64 -6.94
C ASN A 211 -22.30 -7.10 -6.34
N SER A 212 -22.97 -6.23 -5.59
CA SER A 212 -24.24 -6.50 -4.93
C SER A 212 -25.47 -6.05 -5.73
N HIS A 213 -25.30 -5.30 -6.82
CA HIS A 213 -26.40 -4.72 -7.60
C HIS A 213 -26.72 -5.49 -8.90
N ASP A 214 -25.82 -6.35 -9.35
CA ASP A 214 -26.07 -7.28 -10.45
C ASP A 214 -26.45 -8.67 -9.92
N LYS A 215 -27.31 -9.36 -10.65
CA LYS A 215 -27.78 -10.68 -10.25
C LYS A 215 -26.72 -11.74 -10.57
N ASP A 216 -26.48 -12.64 -9.61
CA ASP A 216 -25.61 -13.82 -9.76
C ASP A 216 -24.15 -13.46 -10.19
N THR A 217 -23.62 -12.32 -9.72
CA THR A 217 -22.27 -11.85 -10.05
C THR A 217 -21.22 -12.12 -8.98
N GLY A 218 -21.64 -12.47 -7.76
CA GLY A 218 -20.71 -12.82 -6.67
C GLY A 218 -19.94 -14.11 -6.91
N TYR A 219 -18.89 -14.33 -6.12
CA TYR A 219 -18.13 -15.60 -6.13
C TYR A 219 -19.08 -16.81 -6.02
N PRO A 220 -18.90 -17.88 -6.80
CA PRO A 220 -17.83 -18.15 -7.76
C PRO A 220 -18.19 -17.86 -9.23
N SER A 221 -19.10 -16.93 -9.52
CA SER A 221 -19.47 -16.60 -10.89
C SER A 221 -18.38 -15.79 -11.61
N LYS A 222 -18.45 -15.71 -12.95
CA LYS A 222 -17.55 -14.86 -13.72
C LYS A 222 -17.75 -13.36 -13.51
N GLY A 223 -18.85 -12.97 -12.87
CA GLY A 223 -19.25 -11.57 -12.79
C GLY A 223 -19.89 -11.04 -14.09
N ALA A 224 -20.10 -9.75 -14.17
CA ALA A 224 -20.64 -9.05 -15.32
C ALA A 224 -19.65 -8.02 -15.88
N MET A 225 -19.54 -7.93 -17.21
CA MET A 225 -18.79 -6.83 -17.84
C MET A 225 -19.48 -5.49 -17.59
N GLN A 226 -18.69 -4.41 -17.46
CA GLN A 226 -19.13 -3.10 -16.99
C GLN A 226 -18.99 -1.98 -18.03
N CYS A 227 -19.03 -2.30 -19.31
CA CYS A 227 -18.73 -1.38 -20.43
C CYS A 227 -19.95 -0.99 -21.27
N TYR A 228 -21.13 -0.89 -20.67
CA TYR A 228 -22.39 -0.66 -21.39
C TYR A 228 -22.99 0.75 -21.20
N SER A 229 -22.29 1.66 -20.49
CA SER A 229 -22.67 3.08 -20.48
C SER A 229 -22.42 3.70 -21.86
N ASP A 230 -23.13 4.79 -22.18
CA ASP A 230 -22.98 5.46 -23.47
C ASP A 230 -21.53 5.94 -23.66
N LEU A 231 -20.91 6.43 -22.58
CA LEU A 231 -19.53 6.89 -22.61
C LEU A 231 -18.53 5.75 -22.90
N ALA A 232 -18.74 4.57 -22.31
CA ALA A 232 -17.92 3.38 -22.58
C ALA A 232 -18.06 2.93 -24.04
N GLN A 233 -19.29 2.94 -24.59
CA GLN A 233 -19.55 2.55 -25.97
C GLN A 233 -18.92 3.52 -26.97
N VAL A 234 -18.94 4.82 -26.69
CA VAL A 234 -18.27 5.82 -27.54
C VAL A 234 -16.75 5.65 -27.49
N ASP A 235 -16.20 5.38 -26.32
CA ASP A 235 -14.76 5.13 -26.16
C ASP A 235 -14.31 3.89 -26.95
N PHE A 236 -15.04 2.77 -26.83
CA PHE A 236 -14.76 1.57 -27.61
C PHE A 236 -14.81 1.83 -29.12
N ARG A 237 -15.83 2.54 -29.56
CA ARG A 237 -16.04 2.93 -30.97
C ARG A 237 -14.88 3.77 -31.50
N THR A 238 -14.48 4.76 -30.71
CA THR A 238 -13.35 5.63 -31.01
C THR A 238 -12.06 4.83 -31.14
N ALA A 239 -11.77 3.96 -30.18
CA ALA A 239 -10.58 3.09 -30.20
C ALA A 239 -10.55 2.18 -31.44
N MET A 240 -11.69 1.62 -31.84
CA MET A 240 -11.76 0.78 -33.04
C MET A 240 -11.57 1.59 -34.33
N LEU A 241 -12.14 2.81 -34.41
CA LEU A 241 -11.87 3.71 -35.52
C LEU A 241 -10.41 4.15 -35.60
N GLU A 242 -9.79 4.43 -34.48
CA GLU A 242 -8.36 4.74 -34.42
C GLU A 242 -7.50 3.57 -34.91
N LYS A 243 -7.87 2.35 -34.55
CA LYS A 243 -7.14 1.14 -34.94
C LYS A 243 -7.31 0.82 -36.43
N TYR A 244 -8.52 0.82 -36.93
CA TYR A 244 -8.87 0.32 -38.26
C TYR A 244 -9.17 1.41 -39.32
N LYS A 245 -9.19 2.67 -38.89
CA LYS A 245 -9.33 3.88 -39.70
C LYS A 245 -10.69 4.10 -40.37
N SER A 246 -11.51 3.07 -40.47
CA SER A 246 -12.87 3.18 -41.08
C SER A 246 -13.77 2.02 -40.66
N LEU A 247 -15.06 2.15 -40.89
CA LEU A 247 -16.05 1.06 -40.71
C LEU A 247 -15.74 -0.15 -41.61
N GLU A 248 -15.28 0.09 -42.85
CA GLU A 248 -14.88 -0.99 -43.77
C GLU A 248 -13.62 -1.71 -43.25
N GLY A 249 -12.72 -0.99 -42.57
CA GLY A 249 -11.55 -1.58 -41.91
C GLY A 249 -11.96 -2.50 -40.78
N ILE A 250 -12.92 -2.07 -39.95
CA ILE A 250 -13.49 -2.87 -38.88
C ILE A 250 -14.20 -4.10 -39.45
N ASN A 251 -15.07 -3.93 -40.43
CA ASN A 251 -15.79 -5.02 -41.09
C ASN A 251 -14.87 -6.10 -41.65
N ARG A 252 -13.76 -5.69 -42.27
CA ARG A 252 -12.74 -6.65 -42.77
C ARG A 252 -12.07 -7.41 -41.64
N ALA A 253 -11.69 -6.69 -40.56
CA ALA A 253 -10.97 -7.30 -39.45
C ALA A 253 -11.87 -8.28 -38.67
N TRP A 254 -13.12 -7.92 -38.45
CA TRP A 254 -14.07 -8.72 -37.68
C TRP A 254 -14.85 -9.73 -38.53
N ASN A 255 -14.67 -9.71 -39.86
CA ASN A 255 -15.41 -10.53 -40.81
C ASN A 255 -16.93 -10.37 -40.62
N CYS A 256 -17.41 -9.12 -40.62
CA CYS A 256 -18.79 -8.74 -40.41
C CYS A 256 -19.25 -7.69 -41.44
N ASN A 257 -20.54 -7.29 -41.41
CA ASN A 257 -21.13 -6.35 -42.33
C ASN A 257 -21.93 -5.26 -41.60
N LEU A 258 -21.26 -4.53 -40.69
CA LEU A 258 -21.85 -3.37 -40.01
C LEU A 258 -22.14 -2.27 -41.04
N THR A 259 -23.29 -1.65 -40.94
CA THR A 259 -23.76 -0.60 -41.86
C THR A 259 -23.63 0.79 -41.29
N ASN A 260 -23.56 0.88 -39.96
CA ASN A 260 -23.42 2.13 -39.21
C ASN A 260 -22.36 1.98 -38.14
N ILE A 261 -21.60 3.03 -37.91
CA ILE A 261 -20.54 3.06 -36.86
C ILE A 261 -21.10 2.86 -35.46
N ASN A 262 -22.34 3.22 -35.20
CA ASN A 262 -23.02 2.99 -33.93
C ASN A 262 -23.29 1.50 -33.62
N GLU A 263 -23.14 0.61 -34.61
CA GLU A 263 -23.18 -0.84 -34.42
C GLU A 263 -21.87 -1.41 -33.87
N VAL A 264 -20.79 -0.60 -33.81
CA VAL A 264 -19.54 -0.95 -33.16
C VAL A 264 -19.74 -0.76 -31.66
N THR A 265 -20.12 -1.83 -30.97
CA THR A 265 -20.50 -1.85 -29.54
C THR A 265 -19.88 -3.04 -28.83
N PRO A 266 -19.77 -3.02 -27.47
CA PRO A 266 -19.64 -4.24 -26.71
C PRO A 266 -20.72 -5.25 -27.01
N PRO A 267 -20.55 -6.55 -26.71
CA PRO A 267 -21.54 -7.58 -27.06
C PRO A 267 -22.88 -7.29 -26.40
N MET A 268 -23.99 -7.38 -27.17
CA MET A 268 -25.34 -7.09 -26.66
C MET A 268 -25.76 -8.04 -25.54
N ASP A 269 -25.25 -9.26 -25.53
CA ASP A 269 -25.42 -10.24 -24.47
C ASP A 269 -24.03 -10.64 -23.97
N GLY A 270 -23.71 -10.18 -22.76
CA GLY A 270 -22.41 -10.46 -22.14
C GLY A 270 -22.22 -11.94 -21.82
N ASP A 271 -23.28 -12.65 -21.46
CA ASP A 271 -23.19 -14.08 -21.17
C ASP A 271 -23.02 -14.89 -22.46
N TYR A 272 -23.80 -14.58 -23.52
CA TYR A 272 -23.64 -15.21 -24.81
C TYR A 272 -22.24 -15.01 -25.39
N PHE A 273 -21.64 -13.83 -25.20
CA PHE A 273 -20.26 -13.56 -25.62
C PHE A 273 -19.27 -14.59 -25.08
N PHE A 274 -19.34 -14.92 -23.78
CA PHE A 274 -18.46 -15.90 -23.16
C PHE A 274 -18.74 -17.35 -23.60
N TYR A 275 -20.03 -17.71 -23.81
CA TYR A 275 -20.45 -19.10 -24.07
C TYR A 275 -20.71 -19.39 -25.55
N ASN A 276 -20.51 -18.41 -26.42
CA ASN A 276 -20.81 -18.57 -27.84
C ASN A 276 -19.91 -19.61 -28.50
N ASN A 277 -20.50 -20.54 -29.21
CA ASN A 277 -19.84 -21.59 -30.01
C ASN A 277 -18.94 -22.57 -29.24
N GLY A 278 -19.09 -22.72 -27.95
CA GLY A 278 -18.33 -23.67 -27.16
C GLY A 278 -17.01 -23.11 -26.58
N SER A 279 -16.03 -23.96 -26.38
CA SER A 279 -14.81 -23.60 -25.67
C SER A 279 -14.00 -22.50 -26.37
N HIS A 280 -13.56 -21.51 -25.60
CA HIS A 280 -12.53 -20.52 -25.93
C HIS A 280 -12.88 -19.52 -27.06
N SER A 281 -14.09 -19.54 -27.61
CA SER A 281 -14.44 -18.76 -28.79
C SER A 281 -14.42 -17.24 -28.58
N TYR A 282 -14.68 -16.76 -27.37
CA TYR A 282 -14.78 -15.33 -27.11
C TYR A 282 -13.45 -14.57 -27.30
N TYR A 283 -12.31 -15.21 -27.11
CA TYR A 283 -10.99 -14.58 -27.30
C TYR A 283 -10.29 -15.04 -28.60
N GLU A 284 -10.88 -15.96 -29.36
CA GLU A 284 -10.32 -16.42 -30.63
C GLU A 284 -10.68 -15.49 -31.79
N SER A 285 -11.88 -14.91 -31.79
CA SER A 285 -12.29 -13.94 -32.79
C SER A 285 -11.52 -12.63 -32.70
N GLN A 286 -11.33 -11.94 -33.85
CA GLN A 286 -10.70 -10.63 -33.85
C GLN A 286 -11.49 -9.59 -33.05
N TYR A 287 -12.84 -9.65 -33.15
CA TYR A 287 -13.73 -8.83 -32.33
C TYR A 287 -13.48 -9.05 -30.83
N GLY A 288 -13.41 -10.30 -30.38
CA GLY A 288 -13.18 -10.63 -28.99
C GLY A 288 -11.80 -10.16 -28.50
N LYS A 289 -10.75 -10.37 -29.30
CA LYS A 289 -9.40 -9.87 -29.02
C LYS A 289 -9.35 -8.35 -28.88
N ASP A 290 -10.04 -7.64 -29.76
CA ASP A 290 -10.10 -6.18 -29.75
C ASP A 290 -10.86 -5.65 -28.54
N LEU A 291 -11.99 -6.25 -28.22
CA LEU A 291 -12.80 -5.91 -27.06
C LEU A 291 -11.99 -6.09 -25.76
N LEU A 292 -11.35 -7.24 -25.59
CA LEU A 292 -10.60 -7.54 -24.36
C LEU A 292 -9.34 -6.69 -24.25
N ALA A 293 -8.64 -6.44 -25.36
CA ALA A 293 -7.49 -5.55 -25.38
C ALA A 293 -7.87 -4.11 -25.02
N TRP A 294 -9.01 -3.62 -25.51
CA TRP A 294 -9.54 -2.31 -25.15
C TRP A 294 -9.98 -2.27 -23.68
N TYR A 295 -10.73 -3.25 -23.20
CA TYR A 295 -11.30 -3.29 -21.86
C TYR A 295 -10.18 -3.34 -20.79
N ASN A 296 -9.20 -4.23 -20.96
CA ASN A 296 -8.01 -4.26 -20.11
C ASN A 296 -7.15 -3.00 -20.27
N GLY A 297 -6.93 -2.55 -21.50
CA GLY A 297 -6.13 -1.35 -21.78
C GLY A 297 -6.71 -0.08 -21.15
N ALA A 298 -8.04 0.05 -21.11
CA ALA A 298 -8.72 1.16 -20.44
C ALA A 298 -8.44 1.14 -18.92
N LEU A 299 -8.51 -0.04 -18.29
CA LEU A 299 -8.21 -0.20 -16.87
C LEU A 299 -6.73 0.12 -16.55
N VAL A 300 -5.80 -0.36 -17.38
CA VAL A 300 -4.35 -0.07 -17.24
C VAL A 300 -4.10 1.44 -17.38
N THR A 301 -4.78 2.09 -18.33
CA THR A 301 -4.68 3.54 -18.52
C THR A 301 -5.22 4.30 -17.32
N HIS A 302 -6.36 3.88 -16.77
CA HIS A 302 -6.92 4.46 -15.56
C HIS A 302 -5.97 4.33 -14.38
N GLY A 303 -5.43 3.15 -14.12
CA GLY A 303 -4.44 2.96 -13.05
C GLY A 303 -3.22 3.87 -13.22
N LYS A 304 -2.71 4.03 -14.46
CA LYS A 304 -1.64 4.97 -14.76
C LYS A 304 -2.04 6.42 -14.49
N ASN A 305 -3.26 6.80 -14.88
CA ASN A 305 -3.77 8.16 -14.66
C ASN A 305 -3.86 8.46 -13.16
N MET A 306 -4.44 7.58 -12.35
CA MET A 306 -4.58 7.76 -10.91
C MET A 306 -3.23 7.92 -10.21
N LEU A 307 -2.24 7.11 -10.57
CA LEU A 307 -0.87 7.24 -10.05
C LEU A 307 -0.20 8.54 -10.51
N THR A 308 -0.43 8.97 -11.75
CA THR A 308 0.11 10.25 -12.26
C THR A 308 -0.56 11.44 -11.58
N TYR A 309 -1.85 11.37 -11.28
CA TYR A 309 -2.55 12.39 -10.50
C TYR A 309 -2.00 12.48 -9.08
N ALA A 310 -1.70 11.33 -8.48
CA ALA A 310 -1.06 11.28 -7.17
C ALA A 310 0.36 11.87 -7.19
N GLU A 311 1.18 11.57 -8.23
CA GLU A 311 2.49 12.22 -8.40
C GLU A 311 2.39 13.74 -8.58
N THR A 312 1.27 14.21 -9.17
CA THR A 312 1.03 15.65 -9.35
C THR A 312 0.58 16.32 -8.08
N ALA A 313 -0.19 15.61 -7.25
CA ALA A 313 -0.74 16.15 -6.03
C ALA A 313 0.26 16.10 -4.86
N PHE A 314 1.05 15.01 -4.76
CA PHE A 314 2.08 14.82 -3.73
C PHE A 314 3.44 15.27 -4.29
N ASP A 315 3.61 16.58 -4.51
CA ASP A 315 4.80 17.17 -5.12
C ASP A 315 5.55 18.16 -4.20
N GLU A 316 5.10 18.32 -2.95
CA GLU A 316 5.71 19.18 -1.94
C GLU A 316 6.32 18.34 -0.79
N GLU A 317 5.65 18.28 0.38
CA GLU A 317 6.19 17.64 1.58
C GLU A 317 6.21 16.10 1.50
N LEU A 318 5.34 15.51 0.68
CA LEU A 318 5.19 14.06 0.52
C LEU A 318 5.77 13.52 -0.81
N ASP A 319 6.56 14.31 -1.53
CA ASP A 319 7.17 13.96 -2.82
C ASP A 319 8.09 12.73 -2.76
N HIS A 320 8.66 12.46 -1.59
CA HIS A 320 9.57 11.34 -1.34
C HIS A 320 8.86 10.03 -0.94
N ILE A 321 7.54 10.09 -0.65
CA ILE A 321 6.78 8.94 -0.18
C ILE A 321 6.43 8.01 -1.34
N LYS A 322 6.54 6.69 -1.14
CA LYS A 322 6.07 5.69 -2.11
C LYS A 322 4.57 5.71 -2.25
N LEU A 323 4.10 5.47 -3.47
CA LEU A 323 2.68 5.27 -3.76
C LEU A 323 2.37 3.79 -3.84
N GLY A 324 1.25 3.36 -3.28
CA GLY A 324 0.75 2.00 -3.40
C GLY A 324 -0.45 1.92 -4.33
N ILE A 325 -0.61 0.81 -5.04
CA ILE A 325 -1.83 0.49 -5.77
C ILE A 325 -2.21 -0.97 -5.54
N LYS A 326 -3.48 -1.22 -5.22
CA LYS A 326 -4.00 -2.54 -4.94
C LYS A 326 -4.58 -3.19 -6.19
N ILE A 327 -4.29 -4.49 -6.40
CA ILE A 327 -4.87 -5.31 -7.46
C ILE A 327 -5.48 -6.56 -6.84
N PRO A 328 -6.74 -6.92 -7.17
CA PRO A 328 -7.37 -8.09 -6.60
C PRO A 328 -6.78 -9.39 -7.15
N GLY A 329 -6.68 -10.38 -6.30
CA GLY A 329 -6.47 -11.75 -6.71
C GLY A 329 -7.78 -12.39 -7.17
N VAL A 330 -8.22 -12.13 -8.40
CA VAL A 330 -9.41 -12.78 -8.97
C VAL A 330 -9.05 -14.20 -9.37
N HIS A 331 -9.22 -15.13 -8.46
CA HIS A 331 -8.60 -16.46 -8.48
C HIS A 331 -9.54 -17.61 -8.89
N TRP A 332 -10.80 -17.33 -9.20
CA TRP A 332 -11.80 -18.34 -9.58
C TRP A 332 -12.08 -18.35 -11.08
N GLN A 333 -12.77 -19.38 -11.58
CA GLN A 333 -13.00 -19.63 -13.02
C GLN A 333 -11.69 -19.85 -13.82
N MET A 334 -10.64 -20.33 -13.17
CA MET A 334 -9.30 -20.39 -13.76
C MET A 334 -9.14 -21.47 -14.83
N ALA A 335 -9.80 -22.62 -14.67
CA ALA A 335 -9.68 -23.77 -15.56
C ALA A 335 -11.02 -24.19 -16.15
N SER A 336 -11.92 -23.26 -16.43
CA SER A 336 -13.16 -23.57 -17.16
C SER A 336 -12.84 -23.92 -18.61
N ASP A 337 -13.29 -25.07 -19.10
CA ASP A 337 -13.09 -25.50 -20.49
C ASP A 337 -13.82 -24.60 -21.50
N THR A 338 -14.89 -23.93 -21.06
CA THR A 338 -15.73 -23.08 -21.92
C THR A 338 -15.46 -21.60 -21.75
N THR A 339 -15.08 -21.17 -20.56
CA THR A 339 -14.88 -19.76 -20.18
C THR A 339 -13.65 -19.58 -19.31
N PRO A 340 -12.43 -19.99 -19.77
CA PRO A 340 -11.24 -19.92 -18.95
C PRO A 340 -10.97 -18.47 -18.52
N ARG A 341 -10.73 -18.27 -17.22
CA ARG A 341 -10.37 -16.98 -16.64
C ARG A 341 -11.39 -15.85 -16.86
N ALA A 342 -12.67 -16.21 -17.08
CA ALA A 342 -13.72 -15.23 -17.39
C ALA A 342 -13.94 -14.22 -16.25
N ALA A 343 -13.72 -14.61 -15.00
CA ALA A 343 -13.82 -13.71 -13.85
C ALA A 343 -12.75 -12.59 -13.89
N GLU A 344 -11.50 -12.94 -14.19
CA GLU A 344 -10.43 -11.96 -14.36
C GLU A 344 -10.66 -11.04 -15.56
N VAL A 345 -11.21 -11.60 -16.66
CA VAL A 345 -11.59 -10.82 -17.85
C VAL A 345 -12.69 -9.82 -17.49
N CYS A 346 -13.75 -10.24 -16.82
CA CYS A 346 -14.84 -9.35 -16.41
C CYS A 346 -14.35 -8.25 -15.45
N ALA A 347 -13.37 -8.55 -14.61
CA ALA A 347 -12.72 -7.57 -13.74
C ALA A 347 -11.74 -6.64 -14.49
N GLY A 348 -11.44 -6.90 -15.76
CA GLY A 348 -10.54 -6.10 -16.59
C GLY A 348 -9.05 -6.34 -16.30
N ILE A 349 -8.72 -7.34 -15.48
CA ILE A 349 -7.35 -7.58 -15.01
C ILE A 349 -6.47 -8.15 -16.12
N ILE A 350 -7.02 -9.00 -16.97
CA ILE A 350 -6.30 -9.65 -18.05
C ILE A 350 -6.98 -9.40 -19.40
N ASN A 351 -6.18 -9.53 -20.46
CA ASN A 351 -6.65 -9.51 -21.85
C ASN A 351 -6.80 -10.93 -22.43
N SER A 352 -6.83 -11.08 -23.75
CA SER A 352 -6.97 -12.36 -24.44
C SER A 352 -5.68 -13.18 -24.55
N ASP A 353 -4.55 -12.73 -24.03
CA ASP A 353 -3.29 -13.47 -24.09
C ASP A 353 -3.18 -14.45 -22.92
N PHE A 354 -3.79 -15.61 -23.09
CA PHE A 354 -3.74 -16.71 -22.12
C PHE A 354 -2.51 -17.61 -22.27
N SER A 355 -1.65 -17.35 -23.25
CA SER A 355 -0.42 -18.11 -23.47
C SER A 355 0.67 -17.75 -22.44
N GLU A 356 0.54 -16.63 -21.78
CA GLU A 356 1.47 -16.19 -20.76
C GLU A 356 1.33 -17.03 -19.49
N SER A 357 2.29 -17.90 -19.25
CA SER A 357 2.31 -18.75 -18.05
C SER A 357 2.82 -18.02 -16.80
N ASN A 358 3.46 -16.85 -16.97
CA ASN A 358 4.01 -16.07 -15.88
C ASN A 358 3.15 -14.85 -15.61
N GLY A 359 2.44 -14.83 -14.47
CA GLY A 359 1.57 -13.74 -14.07
C GLY A 359 0.20 -13.74 -14.73
N TYR A 360 -0.16 -14.78 -15.46
CA TYR A 360 -1.47 -14.95 -16.06
C TYR A 360 -2.02 -13.71 -16.77
N GLY A 361 -1.20 -12.98 -17.50
CA GLY A 361 -1.65 -11.76 -18.19
C GLY A 361 -1.72 -10.51 -17.30
N TYR A 362 -1.25 -10.53 -16.08
CA TYR A 362 -1.09 -9.34 -15.22
C TYR A 362 0.04 -8.42 -15.71
N ASN A 363 0.89 -8.88 -16.62
CA ASN A 363 2.04 -8.13 -17.11
C ASN A 363 1.74 -6.73 -17.68
N PRO A 364 0.60 -6.43 -18.34
CA PRO A 364 0.30 -5.05 -18.73
C PRO A 364 0.23 -4.10 -17.52
N ILE A 365 -0.37 -4.54 -16.42
CA ILE A 365 -0.46 -3.76 -15.18
C ILE A 365 0.91 -3.65 -14.51
N LEU A 366 1.65 -4.76 -14.40
CA LEU A 366 3.00 -4.77 -13.85
C LEU A 366 3.98 -3.88 -14.64
N LYS A 367 3.90 -3.87 -15.98
CA LYS A 367 4.67 -2.96 -16.83
C LYS A 367 4.29 -1.50 -16.61
N MET A 368 3.01 -1.22 -16.41
CA MET A 368 2.53 0.12 -16.07
C MET A 368 3.15 0.58 -14.74
N ILE A 369 3.10 -0.24 -13.70
CA ILE A 369 3.71 0.05 -12.39
C ILE A 369 5.23 0.24 -12.53
N SER A 370 5.92 -0.65 -13.25
CA SER A 370 7.37 -0.55 -13.50
C SER A 370 7.78 0.77 -14.17
N SER A 371 6.88 1.41 -14.93
CA SER A 371 7.16 2.69 -15.59
C SER A 371 7.30 3.87 -14.62
N PHE A 372 6.93 3.72 -13.35
CA PHE A 372 7.11 4.70 -12.27
C PHE A 372 8.46 4.58 -11.54
N ASN A 373 9.40 3.80 -12.10
CA ASN A 373 10.81 3.74 -11.67
C ASN A 373 11.01 3.45 -10.17
N GLY A 374 10.18 2.59 -9.59
CA GLY A 374 10.27 2.17 -8.19
C GLY A 374 9.55 3.08 -7.19
N ARG A 375 8.88 4.14 -7.63
CA ARG A 375 8.01 4.96 -6.75
C ARG A 375 6.73 4.23 -6.35
N VAL A 376 6.27 3.28 -7.17
CA VAL A 376 4.98 2.59 -6.97
C VAL A 376 5.20 1.17 -6.48
N VAL A 377 4.49 0.80 -5.41
CA VAL A 377 4.41 -0.53 -4.82
C VAL A 377 3.11 -1.19 -5.22
N LEU A 378 3.18 -2.44 -5.63
CA LEU A 378 2.00 -3.26 -5.87
C LEU A 378 1.52 -3.92 -4.59
N HIS A 379 0.23 -3.79 -4.25
CA HIS A 379 -0.44 -4.59 -3.23
C HIS A 379 -1.31 -5.65 -3.89
N PHE A 380 -1.03 -6.91 -3.62
CA PHE A 380 -1.75 -8.04 -4.20
C PHE A 380 -2.51 -8.82 -3.14
N THR A 381 -3.78 -9.13 -3.39
CA THR A 381 -4.65 -9.77 -2.38
C THR A 381 -4.64 -11.30 -2.45
N CYS A 382 -5.39 -11.97 -1.60
CA CYS A 382 -5.60 -13.43 -1.47
C CYS A 382 -4.38 -14.27 -1.04
N LEU A 383 -3.41 -13.68 -0.34
CA LEU A 383 -2.20 -14.40 0.08
C LEU A 383 -2.48 -15.60 0.99
N GLU A 384 -3.54 -15.55 1.79
CA GLU A 384 -3.89 -16.56 2.79
C GLU A 384 -4.57 -17.80 2.21
N MET A 385 -5.06 -17.73 0.98
CA MET A 385 -5.98 -18.72 0.44
C MET A 385 -5.28 -19.95 -0.13
N ASN A 386 -5.96 -21.12 -0.05
CA ASN A 386 -5.51 -22.37 -0.67
C ASN A 386 -6.13 -22.57 -2.04
N ASP A 387 -5.40 -23.24 -2.93
CA ASP A 387 -5.94 -23.72 -4.20
C ASP A 387 -7.02 -24.78 -3.98
N TYR A 388 -8.07 -24.71 -4.80
CA TYR A 388 -9.19 -25.61 -4.76
C TYR A 388 -9.60 -26.09 -6.18
N ALA A 389 -9.52 -27.36 -6.42
CA ALA A 389 -9.79 -27.98 -7.72
C ALA A 389 -11.27 -28.37 -7.94
N GLY A 390 -12.23 -27.68 -7.29
CA GLY A 390 -13.66 -27.92 -7.48
C GLY A 390 -14.21 -27.40 -8.83
N ASN A 391 -15.54 -27.46 -9.04
CA ASN A 391 -16.20 -27.13 -10.30
C ASN A 391 -15.86 -25.76 -10.91
N ASN A 392 -15.42 -24.80 -10.12
CA ASN A 392 -15.07 -23.45 -10.56
C ASN A 392 -13.58 -23.15 -10.40
N THR A 393 -12.75 -24.14 -10.36
CA THR A 393 -11.30 -24.08 -10.15
C THR A 393 -10.81 -22.74 -9.59
N SER A 394 -10.49 -22.73 -8.32
CA SER A 394 -9.98 -21.54 -7.62
C SER A 394 -8.51 -21.79 -7.27
N THR A 395 -7.61 -20.96 -7.80
CA THR A 395 -6.16 -21.14 -7.62
C THR A 395 -5.47 -19.90 -7.08
N PRO A 396 -5.87 -19.39 -5.90
CA PRO A 396 -5.30 -18.17 -5.34
C PRO A 396 -3.82 -18.33 -5.01
N LYS A 397 -3.40 -19.42 -4.40
CA LYS A 397 -2.00 -19.68 -4.05
C LYS A 397 -1.10 -19.74 -5.28
N THR A 398 -1.55 -20.44 -6.33
CA THR A 398 -0.84 -20.47 -7.61
C THR A 398 -0.76 -19.08 -8.24
N LEU A 399 -1.84 -18.30 -8.17
CA LEU A 399 -1.88 -16.94 -8.71
C LEU A 399 -0.94 -16.00 -7.95
N VAL A 400 -0.92 -16.05 -6.62
CA VAL A 400 0.03 -15.31 -5.77
C VAL A 400 1.47 -15.57 -6.19
N ALA A 401 1.84 -16.84 -6.41
CA ALA A 401 3.16 -17.20 -6.86
C ALA A 401 3.49 -16.60 -8.24
N TYR A 402 2.58 -16.70 -9.22
CA TYR A 402 2.82 -16.16 -10.56
C TYR A 402 2.94 -14.64 -10.59
N VAL A 403 2.12 -13.93 -9.81
CA VAL A 403 2.16 -12.46 -9.77
C VAL A 403 3.43 -11.98 -9.08
N GLY A 404 3.81 -12.58 -7.95
CA GLY A 404 5.05 -12.24 -7.24
C GLY A 404 6.29 -12.47 -8.10
N ASP A 405 6.40 -13.65 -8.73
CA ASP A 405 7.53 -13.98 -9.62
C ASP A 405 7.58 -13.08 -10.88
N SER A 406 6.42 -12.62 -11.37
CA SER A 406 6.34 -11.70 -12.51
C SER A 406 6.71 -10.28 -12.12
N ALA A 407 6.28 -9.83 -10.93
CA ALA A 407 6.67 -8.54 -10.37
C ALA A 407 8.19 -8.44 -10.21
N ALA A 408 8.82 -9.47 -9.63
CA ALA A 408 10.28 -9.54 -9.49
C ALA A 408 11.02 -9.46 -10.83
N LYS A 409 10.54 -10.16 -11.86
CA LYS A 409 11.12 -10.10 -13.22
C LYS A 409 11.04 -8.72 -13.85
N LEU A 410 10.03 -7.94 -13.52
CA LEU A 410 9.79 -6.59 -14.03
C LEU A 410 10.35 -5.49 -13.12
N GLY A 411 11.00 -5.86 -12.01
CA GLY A 411 11.54 -4.91 -11.04
C GLY A 411 10.46 -4.11 -10.31
N VAL A 412 9.28 -4.71 -10.12
CA VAL A 412 8.17 -4.12 -9.37
C VAL A 412 8.24 -4.61 -7.93
N GLU A 413 8.25 -3.68 -6.99
CA GLU A 413 8.10 -4.00 -5.56
C GLU A 413 6.68 -4.48 -5.28
N ILE A 414 6.56 -5.58 -4.53
CA ILE A 414 5.26 -6.18 -4.24
C ILE A 414 5.11 -6.46 -2.74
N LYS A 415 3.98 -6.02 -2.20
CA LYS A 415 3.47 -6.36 -0.87
C LYS A 415 2.15 -7.12 -1.02
N GLY A 416 1.72 -7.78 0.04
CA GLY A 416 0.51 -8.59 -0.03
C GLY A 416 -0.53 -8.26 1.01
N GLU A 417 -1.77 -8.70 0.74
CA GLU A 417 -2.90 -8.61 1.67
C GLU A 417 -3.67 -9.93 1.71
N ASN A 418 -4.36 -10.20 2.82
CA ASN A 418 -5.39 -11.22 2.82
C ASN A 418 -6.67 -10.68 2.17
N ALA A 419 -7.45 -11.55 1.53
CA ALA A 419 -8.65 -11.15 0.79
C ALA A 419 -9.83 -10.80 1.70
N LEU A 420 -9.96 -11.48 2.85
CA LEU A 420 -11.12 -11.37 3.75
C LEU A 420 -10.65 -11.20 5.19
N SER A 421 -11.38 -10.39 5.97
CA SER A 421 -11.22 -10.35 7.42
C SER A 421 -11.64 -11.68 8.06
N GLY A 422 -10.98 -12.06 9.16
CA GLY A 422 -11.20 -13.30 9.88
C GLY A 422 -10.44 -14.50 9.33
N GLY A 423 -10.51 -15.63 10.03
CA GLY A 423 -9.76 -16.85 9.67
C GLY A 423 -8.29 -16.87 10.05
N ASN A 424 -7.75 -15.79 10.57
CA ASN A 424 -6.34 -15.58 10.89
C ASN A 424 -5.85 -16.42 12.10
N ASP A 425 -6.72 -17.07 12.83
CA ASP A 425 -6.35 -18.03 13.88
C ASP A 425 -5.87 -19.40 13.34
N ALA A 426 -6.02 -19.62 12.04
CA ALA A 426 -5.66 -20.88 11.39
C ALA A 426 -4.21 -20.88 10.89
N ALA A 427 -3.45 -21.93 11.19
CA ALA A 427 -2.06 -22.05 10.80
C ALA A 427 -1.84 -21.99 9.27
N TYR A 428 -2.77 -22.53 8.47
CA TYR A 428 -2.63 -22.53 7.00
C TYR A 428 -2.62 -21.12 6.41
N PHE A 429 -3.39 -20.20 6.99
CA PHE A 429 -3.44 -18.79 6.63
C PHE A 429 -2.02 -18.18 6.64
N TRP A 430 -1.32 -18.33 7.75
CA TRP A 430 0.03 -17.79 7.93
C TRP A 430 1.10 -18.56 7.15
N ASN A 431 0.93 -19.87 6.97
CA ASN A 431 1.85 -20.66 6.16
C ASN A 431 1.82 -20.24 4.68
N ASN A 432 0.65 -19.87 4.15
CA ASN A 432 0.53 -19.38 2.77
C ASN A 432 1.16 -17.99 2.63
N ILE A 433 0.93 -17.09 3.59
CA ILE A 433 1.59 -15.77 3.62
C ILE A 433 3.11 -15.93 3.72
N GLU A 434 3.61 -16.79 4.63
CA GLU A 434 5.03 -17.04 4.78
C GLU A 434 5.64 -17.62 3.49
N GLU A 435 4.91 -18.45 2.75
CA GLU A 435 5.35 -18.95 1.44
C GLU A 435 5.44 -17.85 0.40
N ALA A 436 4.49 -16.92 0.34
CA ALA A 436 4.55 -15.77 -0.54
C ALA A 436 5.78 -14.88 -0.24
N VAL A 437 6.06 -14.61 1.03
CA VAL A 437 7.23 -13.83 1.46
C VAL A 437 8.54 -14.57 1.15
N SER A 438 8.63 -15.86 1.54
CA SER A 438 9.90 -16.60 1.46
C SER A 438 10.29 -17.04 0.05
N LYS A 439 9.31 -17.22 -0.86
CA LYS A 439 9.54 -17.83 -2.17
C LYS A 439 9.15 -16.96 -3.35
N HIS A 440 8.19 -16.03 -3.18
CA HIS A 440 7.56 -15.32 -4.28
C HIS A 440 7.72 -13.79 -4.19
N HIS A 441 8.78 -13.34 -3.50
CA HIS A 441 9.26 -11.97 -3.51
C HIS A 441 8.35 -10.91 -2.87
N TYR A 442 7.36 -11.31 -2.06
CA TYR A 442 6.56 -10.36 -1.28
C TYR A 442 7.40 -9.81 -0.13
N ASN A 443 7.73 -8.53 -0.18
CA ASN A 443 8.58 -7.88 0.83
C ASN A 443 7.79 -7.13 1.92
N GLY A 444 6.49 -7.37 2.01
CA GLY A 444 5.64 -6.84 3.06
C GLY A 444 4.24 -7.42 3.02
N VAL A 445 3.52 -7.27 4.12
CA VAL A 445 2.13 -7.71 4.24
C VAL A 445 1.31 -6.73 5.07
N THR A 446 0.05 -6.52 4.64
CA THR A 446 -0.97 -5.77 5.39
C THR A 446 -2.13 -6.70 5.70
N ILE A 447 -2.47 -6.88 6.95
CA ILE A 447 -3.51 -7.83 7.38
C ILE A 447 -4.79 -7.11 7.81
N LEU A 448 -5.92 -7.54 7.25
CA LEU A 448 -7.29 -7.14 7.61
C LEU A 448 -7.75 -7.96 8.82
N ARG A 449 -8.34 -7.38 9.85
CA ARG A 449 -8.34 -6.01 10.37
C ARG A 449 -7.50 -5.97 11.64
N LEU A 450 -7.10 -4.79 12.09
CA LEU A 450 -6.26 -4.60 13.29
C LEU A 450 -6.75 -5.40 14.50
N ARG A 451 -8.06 -5.38 14.77
CA ARG A 451 -8.65 -6.15 15.89
C ARG A 451 -8.41 -7.65 15.76
N ASP A 452 -8.63 -8.21 14.57
CA ASP A 452 -8.47 -9.64 14.31
C ASP A 452 -7.00 -10.08 14.40
N VAL A 453 -6.09 -9.16 14.10
CA VAL A 453 -4.64 -9.42 14.12
C VAL A 453 -4.09 -9.48 15.53
N VAL A 454 -4.56 -8.59 16.42
CA VAL A 454 -4.01 -8.47 17.79
C VAL A 454 -4.67 -9.41 18.80
N GLU A 455 -5.65 -10.22 18.37
CA GLU A 455 -6.35 -11.21 19.21
C GLU A 455 -5.98 -12.66 18.86
N GLY A 456 -6.33 -13.57 19.74
CA GLY A 456 -6.27 -15.02 19.52
C GLY A 456 -4.88 -15.56 19.16
N GLN A 457 -4.86 -16.58 18.31
CA GLN A 457 -3.61 -17.17 17.79
C GLN A 457 -2.96 -16.31 16.70
N SER A 458 -3.72 -15.44 16.06
CA SER A 458 -3.25 -14.50 15.05
C SER A 458 -2.09 -13.66 15.57
N TYR A 459 -2.19 -13.16 16.81
CA TYR A 459 -1.12 -12.44 17.49
C TYR A 459 0.22 -13.19 17.44
N ASN A 460 0.21 -14.47 17.81
CA ASN A 460 1.43 -15.28 17.89
C ASN A 460 1.99 -15.61 16.50
N TYR A 461 1.12 -15.90 15.53
CA TYR A 461 1.54 -16.22 14.16
C TYR A 461 2.16 -15.01 13.47
N TYR A 462 1.51 -13.85 13.54
CA TYR A 462 2.02 -12.66 12.88
C TYR A 462 3.31 -12.16 13.55
N LYS A 463 3.38 -12.16 14.87
CA LYS A 463 4.61 -11.84 15.60
C LYS A 463 5.77 -12.73 15.16
N ARG A 464 5.55 -14.05 15.06
CA ARG A 464 6.59 -14.99 14.58
C ARG A 464 7.01 -14.64 13.13
N LEU A 465 6.07 -14.33 12.25
CA LEU A 465 6.39 -13.92 10.87
C LEU A 465 7.27 -12.67 10.87
N ILE A 466 6.91 -11.67 11.66
CA ILE A 466 7.68 -10.42 11.79
C ILE A 466 9.10 -10.72 12.30
N GLU A 467 9.23 -11.47 13.37
CA GLU A 467 10.53 -11.83 13.96
C GLU A 467 11.41 -12.66 13.01
N THR A 468 10.78 -13.42 12.09
CA THR A 468 11.50 -14.23 11.09
C THR A 468 12.09 -13.37 9.97
N TYR A 469 11.33 -12.42 9.45
CA TYR A 469 11.72 -11.65 8.25
C TYR A 469 12.22 -10.24 8.56
N ARG A 470 11.99 -9.78 9.77
CA ARG A 470 12.58 -8.58 10.36
C ARG A 470 13.04 -8.92 11.77
N PRO A 471 14.09 -9.73 11.91
CA PRO A 471 14.67 -9.93 13.21
C PRO A 471 15.05 -8.55 13.77
N SER A 472 14.69 -8.30 15.04
CA SER A 472 15.25 -7.14 15.74
C SER A 472 16.75 -7.14 15.45
N GLU A 473 17.29 -6.02 14.98
CA GLU A 473 18.75 -5.90 14.94
C GLU A 473 19.23 -6.41 16.29
N GLU A 474 20.04 -7.48 16.30
CA GLU A 474 20.82 -7.78 17.47
C GLU A 474 21.64 -6.52 17.69
N THR A 475 21.14 -5.62 18.53
CA THR A 475 21.96 -4.52 19.00
C THR A 475 23.12 -5.22 19.65
N ASP A 476 24.30 -5.11 19.02
CA ASP A 476 25.53 -5.62 19.62
C ASP A 476 25.49 -5.24 21.08
N THR A 477 25.37 -6.25 21.94
CA THR A 477 25.34 -6.01 23.39
C THR A 477 26.72 -6.16 23.93
N VAL A 478 27.04 -5.34 24.91
CA VAL A 478 28.35 -5.31 25.53
C VAL A 478 28.23 -5.49 27.03
N ASN A 479 29.33 -5.92 27.65
CA ASN A 479 29.45 -5.97 29.08
C ASN A 479 30.04 -4.65 29.61
N VAL A 480 29.37 -4.04 30.57
CA VAL A 480 29.90 -2.85 31.28
C VAL A 480 30.14 -3.18 32.73
N ASN A 481 31.36 -2.90 33.19
CA ASN A 481 31.75 -3.05 34.59
C ASN A 481 31.53 -1.74 35.36
N PHE A 482 30.64 -1.75 36.34
CA PHE A 482 30.36 -0.59 37.21
C PHE A 482 31.05 -0.77 38.54
N LYS A 483 31.82 0.26 38.94
CA LYS A 483 32.53 0.27 40.20
C LYS A 483 32.27 1.57 40.96
N VAL A 484 31.86 1.45 42.23
CA VAL A 484 31.70 2.59 43.13
C VAL A 484 32.62 2.43 44.35
N LYS A 485 33.37 3.48 44.67
CA LYS A 485 34.27 3.56 45.83
C LYS A 485 33.63 4.37 46.95
N ASN A 486 34.11 4.19 48.16
CA ASN A 486 33.66 4.88 49.38
C ASN A 486 32.15 4.70 49.67
N ALA A 487 31.53 3.68 49.15
CA ALA A 487 30.14 3.33 49.45
C ALA A 487 30.09 2.55 50.80
N GLN A 488 30.21 3.28 51.90
CA GLN A 488 30.16 2.69 53.24
C GLN A 488 28.74 2.16 53.53
N THR A 489 28.68 0.96 54.08
CA THR A 489 27.43 0.27 54.46
C THR A 489 27.55 -0.27 55.88
N TYR A 490 26.42 -0.53 56.52
CA TYR A 490 26.36 -1.28 57.78
C TYR A 490 25.92 -2.73 57.51
N TRP A 491 26.01 -3.57 58.53
CA TRP A 491 25.65 -4.97 58.42
C TRP A 491 24.20 -5.15 57.95
N GLY A 492 23.99 -5.90 56.83
CA GLY A 492 22.68 -6.10 56.22
C GLY A 492 22.28 -5.07 55.15
N GLN A 493 23.10 -4.06 54.88
CA GLN A 493 22.91 -3.11 53.80
C GLN A 493 23.83 -3.43 52.61
N ASN A 494 23.29 -3.44 51.39
CA ASN A 494 24.03 -3.68 50.16
C ASN A 494 23.93 -2.48 49.20
N VAL A 495 24.85 -2.42 48.26
CA VAL A 495 24.87 -1.42 47.19
C VAL A 495 24.27 -2.00 45.91
N TYR A 496 23.48 -1.22 45.22
CA TYR A 496 22.82 -1.56 43.96
C TYR A 496 23.02 -0.44 42.94
N ILE A 497 22.83 -0.76 41.67
CA ILE A 497 22.75 0.20 40.56
C ILE A 497 21.36 0.13 39.93
N VAL A 498 20.80 1.28 39.60
CA VAL A 498 19.50 1.42 38.91
C VAL A 498 19.62 2.55 37.89
N GLY A 499 18.98 2.41 36.70
CA GLY A 499 19.13 3.38 35.63
C GLY A 499 18.03 3.32 34.58
N SER A 500 18.20 4.12 33.54
CA SER A 500 17.19 4.38 32.53
C SER A 500 16.96 3.23 31.52
N ILE A 501 17.85 2.25 31.46
CA ILE A 501 17.78 1.13 30.53
C ILE A 501 17.26 -0.16 31.18
N LYS A 502 16.74 -1.09 30.38
CA LYS A 502 16.20 -2.36 30.85
C LYS A 502 17.18 -3.17 31.70
N ALA A 503 18.45 -3.23 31.31
CA ALA A 503 19.51 -3.92 32.06
C ALA A 503 19.77 -3.33 33.44
N LEU A 504 19.36 -2.09 33.69
CA LEU A 504 19.48 -1.37 34.97
C LEU A 504 18.10 -1.15 35.65
N GLY A 505 17.06 -1.85 35.23
CA GLY A 505 15.74 -1.89 35.86
C GLY A 505 14.85 -0.66 35.62
N GLU A 506 15.16 0.22 34.65
CA GLU A 506 14.28 1.33 34.22
C GLU A 506 13.82 2.21 35.40
N TRP A 507 14.75 2.59 36.25
CA TRP A 507 14.54 3.36 37.50
C TRP A 507 13.66 2.65 38.54
N ASN A 508 13.29 1.37 38.32
CA ASN A 508 12.57 0.60 39.34
C ASN A 508 13.55 0.02 40.37
N VAL A 509 13.49 0.53 41.59
CA VAL A 509 14.39 0.12 42.70
C VAL A 509 14.26 -1.37 43.06
N ASP A 510 13.14 -2.02 42.75
CA ASP A 510 12.94 -3.46 42.98
C ASP A 510 13.65 -4.31 41.94
N LYS A 511 13.93 -3.74 40.76
CA LYS A 511 14.73 -4.35 39.69
C LYS A 511 16.19 -3.91 39.69
N ALA A 512 16.64 -3.11 40.68
CA ALA A 512 18.01 -2.65 40.78
C ALA A 512 18.99 -3.81 40.93
N VAL A 513 20.13 -3.73 40.22
CA VAL A 513 21.14 -4.80 40.18
C VAL A 513 22.08 -4.66 41.37
N ILE A 514 22.27 -5.75 42.12
CA ILE A 514 23.14 -5.76 43.29
C ILE A 514 24.61 -5.77 42.89
N LEU A 515 25.45 -5.00 43.60
CA LEU A 515 26.90 -5.00 43.47
C LEU A 515 27.55 -5.93 44.51
N THR A 516 28.69 -6.48 44.14
CA THR A 516 29.52 -7.32 45.01
C THR A 516 30.63 -6.49 45.66
N PRO A 517 30.84 -6.59 46.98
CA PRO A 517 31.97 -5.93 47.62
C PRO A 517 33.29 -6.61 47.24
N THR A 518 34.27 -5.84 46.76
CA THR A 518 35.62 -6.33 46.41
C THR A 518 36.62 -6.06 47.50
N LYS A 519 36.63 -4.83 47.95
CA LYS A 519 37.40 -4.35 49.12
C LYS A 519 36.54 -3.32 49.80
N TYR A 520 36.27 -3.49 51.09
CA TYR A 520 35.47 -2.51 51.82
C TYR A 520 36.11 -1.12 51.74
N SER A 521 35.49 -0.11 51.23
CA SER A 521 34.11 0.19 50.84
C SER A 521 33.95 0.31 49.30
N GLU A 522 34.56 -0.57 48.55
CA GLU A 522 34.46 -0.65 47.08
C GLU A 522 33.53 -1.78 46.68
N TRP A 523 32.62 -1.47 45.73
CA TRP A 523 31.60 -2.40 45.21
C TRP A 523 31.65 -2.39 43.72
N GLU A 524 31.43 -3.57 43.08
CA GLU A 524 31.42 -3.68 41.62
C GLU A 524 30.42 -4.71 41.12
N VAL A 525 29.99 -4.54 39.87
CA VAL A 525 29.18 -5.53 39.12
C VAL A 525 29.50 -5.40 37.65
N SER A 526 29.55 -6.54 36.95
CA SER A 526 29.58 -6.59 35.50
C SER A 526 28.16 -6.90 34.99
N ILE A 527 27.61 -6.04 34.15
CA ILE A 527 26.26 -6.14 33.61
C ILE A 527 26.40 -6.37 32.12
N GLY A 528 25.84 -7.49 31.63
CA GLY A 528 25.72 -7.83 30.21
C GLY A 528 24.45 -7.29 29.61
N ASP A 529 24.25 -7.60 28.33
CA ASP A 529 23.06 -7.23 27.55
C ASP A 529 22.75 -5.72 27.49
N ILE A 530 23.79 -4.90 27.66
CA ILE A 530 23.68 -3.46 27.45
C ILE A 530 23.93 -3.16 25.98
N PRO A 531 23.01 -2.49 25.25
CA PRO A 531 23.25 -2.15 23.86
C PRO A 531 24.54 -1.35 23.65
N ALA A 532 25.31 -1.68 22.60
CA ALA A 532 26.46 -0.91 22.18
C ALA A 532 26.05 0.47 21.63
N TYR A 533 26.92 1.45 21.71
CA TYR A 533 26.75 2.80 21.17
C TYR A 533 25.54 3.59 21.68
N ILE A 534 25.00 3.27 22.86
CA ILE A 534 23.93 4.04 23.51
C ILE A 534 24.45 4.89 24.66
N THR A 535 23.77 5.98 24.94
CA THR A 535 23.98 6.82 26.15
C THR A 535 22.80 6.60 27.09
N PHE A 536 23.11 6.34 28.36
CA PHE A 536 22.09 6.12 29.39
C PHE A 536 22.50 6.74 30.73
N GLU A 537 21.50 6.93 31.59
CA GLU A 537 21.66 7.50 32.93
C GLU A 537 21.46 6.45 34.01
N PHE A 538 22.13 6.58 35.13
CA PHE A 538 22.01 5.68 36.28
C PHE A 538 22.44 6.33 37.59
N LYS A 539 22.10 5.68 38.72
CA LYS A 539 22.57 5.99 40.06
C LYS A 539 22.92 4.74 40.83
N PHE A 540 23.81 4.90 41.80
CA PHE A 540 24.00 3.91 42.87
C PHE A 540 23.01 4.17 44.00
N ILE A 541 22.48 3.09 44.58
CA ILE A 541 21.61 3.14 45.75
C ILE A 541 22.05 2.13 46.78
N LYS A 542 21.72 2.36 48.05
CA LYS A 542 21.89 1.37 49.13
C LYS A 542 20.51 0.88 49.55
N LYS A 543 20.37 -0.44 49.74
CA LYS A 543 19.14 -1.05 50.24
C LYS A 543 19.46 -1.95 51.41
N ASP A 544 18.66 -1.90 52.47
CA ASP A 544 18.75 -2.79 53.62
C ASP A 544 17.64 -3.86 53.65
N ALA A 545 17.71 -4.76 54.61
CA ALA A 545 16.75 -5.85 54.77
C ALA A 545 15.32 -5.37 55.10
N SER A 546 15.15 -4.12 55.56
CA SER A 546 13.82 -3.52 55.80
C SER A 546 13.19 -2.90 54.55
N GLY A 547 13.92 -2.87 53.42
CA GLY A 547 13.52 -2.23 52.19
C GLY A 547 13.81 -0.72 52.14
N THR A 548 14.54 -0.17 53.11
CA THR A 548 14.93 1.24 53.10
C THR A 548 15.92 1.49 51.96
N VAL A 549 15.62 2.48 51.11
CA VAL A 549 16.44 2.85 49.93
C VAL A 549 17.12 4.20 50.21
N ILE A 550 18.43 4.26 50.04
CA ILE A 550 19.22 5.49 50.14
C ILE A 550 19.86 5.73 48.78
N TRP A 551 19.50 6.84 48.16
CA TRP A 551 20.09 7.28 46.90
C TRP A 551 21.36 8.05 47.14
N GLU A 552 22.38 7.88 46.28
CA GLU A 552 23.50 8.81 46.27
C GLU A 552 23.05 10.23 45.93
N SER A 553 23.74 11.24 46.40
CA SER A 553 23.44 12.65 46.12
C SER A 553 23.90 13.06 44.73
N GLY A 554 23.71 14.33 44.36
CA GLY A 554 24.17 14.89 43.08
C GLY A 554 23.30 14.50 41.88
N ASN A 555 23.82 14.70 40.68
CA ASN A 555 23.16 14.37 39.41
C ASN A 555 23.26 12.87 39.10
N ASN A 556 22.45 12.40 38.17
CA ASN A 556 22.61 11.06 37.62
C ASN A 556 23.97 10.93 36.93
N HIS A 557 24.58 9.75 37.05
CA HIS A 557 25.71 9.40 36.21
C HIS A 557 25.24 9.18 34.79
N VAL A 558 26.08 9.54 33.80
CA VAL A 558 25.84 9.32 32.36
C VAL A 558 26.97 8.45 31.83
N TYR A 559 26.64 7.44 31.07
CA TYR A 559 27.61 6.57 30.40
C TYR A 559 27.23 6.29 28.98
N THR A 560 28.22 6.30 28.08
CA THR A 560 28.05 5.93 26.67
C THR A 560 28.84 4.66 26.39
N THR A 561 28.18 3.62 25.91
CA THR A 561 28.82 2.36 25.52
C THR A 561 29.57 2.50 24.19
N GLY A 562 30.70 1.84 24.08
CA GLY A 562 31.38 1.57 22.82
C GLY A 562 31.09 0.15 22.34
N GLY A 563 31.72 -0.26 21.21
CA GLY A 563 31.55 -1.61 20.65
C GLY A 563 32.12 -2.75 21.53
N ASP A 564 33.06 -2.47 22.42
CA ASP A 564 33.72 -3.47 23.27
C ASP A 564 33.27 -3.40 24.75
N GLY A 565 32.21 -2.63 25.05
CA GLY A 565 31.79 -2.38 26.43
C GLY A 565 32.68 -1.38 27.17
N GLY A 566 32.97 -1.65 28.44
CA GLY A 566 33.87 -0.77 29.20
C GLY A 566 33.73 -0.84 30.71
N THR A 567 34.37 0.12 31.41
CA THR A 567 34.32 0.22 32.87
C THR A 567 33.96 1.63 33.26
N PHE A 568 32.95 1.78 34.11
CA PHE A 568 32.62 3.04 34.79
C PHE A 568 33.06 2.97 36.25
N ILE A 569 33.82 3.99 36.70
CA ILE A 569 34.30 4.08 38.08
C ILE A 569 33.87 5.42 38.67
N SER A 570 33.24 5.39 39.83
CA SER A 570 32.80 6.58 40.56
C SER A 570 33.12 6.46 42.06
N ILE A 571 32.87 7.54 42.77
CA ILE A 571 32.89 7.61 44.22
C ILE A 571 31.46 7.90 44.67
N TRP A 572 30.99 7.21 45.71
CA TRP A 572 29.69 7.46 46.31
C TRP A 572 29.54 8.95 46.68
N GLN A 573 28.51 9.59 46.17
CA GLN A 573 28.19 11.01 46.36
C GLN A 573 27.26 11.26 47.53
#